data_52f4e3b3c9b55ca8bc63457e1419b3bb
#
_entry.id   52f4e3b3c9b55ca8bc63457e1419b3bb
#
_cell.length_a   1.000
_cell.length_b   1.000
_cell.length_c   1.000
_cell.angle_alpha   90.00
_cell.angle_beta   90.00
_cell.angle_gamma   90.00
#
_symmetry.space_group_name_H-M   'P 1'
#
loop_
_entity.id
_entity.type
_entity.pdbx_description
1 polymer ?
#
loop_
_entity_poly.entity_id
_entity_poly.type
_entity_poly.pdbx_seq_one_letter_code
_entity_poly.pdbx_strand_id
1 'polypeptide(L)'
;MATVSEFLIERLHAWGVRRIFGYPGDGINGLITAIDMHRRAHAESGDAIDFVQVRHEENAAFMATAHAKFTGELGVCLATSGPGAIHLLNGLYDAKNDHVPVLAIVGQAAKTAIGSEYQQEVDLQSLFKDVASEYLLTLMDPAGVRHGVDRAVRGALGARTVTALILPKDLQEEKAVEQPPHHMNFANSGVGFAPGRIVPHPHDLQRAADVLNAGSRVAILVGAGAIGAVDAIEAVADRLQAGCAKALLGKAVLPDDLPWVTGTIGLLGTLASNEMMQQCDTLLMIGTNFPYAQFLPADDKVRGVQIDANPLRLGLRFPNEVNLHGTALDTLELLLPLLEQKTDASWRETIARHREKGTQIDAARGRISGSDGINPQDLFVELNRRLPDDCVITADAGTSTNWSSRHLKMRRGMKWSLSGGLATMGPAVPYAIAAKLAFPERVAIAVTGDGAMQMNGINELITLRHYAHRWSDPRIIFIVANNRDLNQVTWEMREESGAPDFPASQHLPDVSTAAFARLLGFEGMRVEHIEELVPALDAAFAARGPVVVEVLTDPNISMFPPNITSEQIISFGKAMLKGDPEGATVFAQSVKEVLAGMFAQAE
;
A
#
# COMPACT_ATOMS: atom_id res chain seq x y z
N MET A 1 -17.07 -39.42 -3.31
CA MET A 1 -15.89 -39.09 -4.14
C MET A 1 -15.86 -37.58 -4.25
N ALA A 2 -14.71 -36.99 -4.01
CA ALA A 2 -14.57 -35.54 -4.02
C ALA A 2 -14.86 -34.92 -5.39
N THR A 3 -15.47 -33.76 -5.40
CA THR A 3 -15.62 -32.94 -6.60
C THR A 3 -14.32 -32.16 -6.91
N VAL A 4 -14.20 -31.62 -8.11
CA VAL A 4 -13.11 -30.72 -8.49
C VAL A 4 -13.00 -29.55 -7.51
N SER A 5 -14.12 -28.94 -7.10
CA SER A 5 -14.14 -27.84 -6.15
C SER A 5 -13.61 -28.29 -4.77
N GLU A 6 -14.05 -29.41 -4.24
CA GLU A 6 -13.57 -29.95 -2.97
C GLU A 6 -12.05 -30.19 -3.03
N PHE A 7 -11.56 -30.83 -4.07
CA PHE A 7 -10.14 -31.09 -4.27
C PHE A 7 -9.31 -29.80 -4.39
N LEU A 8 -9.83 -28.78 -5.10
CA LEU A 8 -9.18 -27.48 -5.23
C LEU A 8 -9.04 -26.80 -3.86
N ILE A 9 -10.09 -26.78 -3.04
CA ILE A 9 -10.06 -26.19 -1.69
C ILE A 9 -9.08 -26.93 -0.77
N GLU A 10 -9.10 -28.25 -0.77
CA GLU A 10 -8.12 -29.06 -0.03
C GLU A 10 -6.68 -28.77 -0.50
N ARG A 11 -6.51 -28.56 -1.80
CA ARG A 11 -5.19 -28.23 -2.36
C ARG A 11 -4.69 -26.87 -1.93
N LEU A 12 -5.56 -25.85 -1.88
CA LEU A 12 -5.23 -24.53 -1.35
C LEU A 12 -4.91 -24.59 0.14
N HIS A 13 -5.66 -25.37 0.90
CA HIS A 13 -5.38 -25.61 2.32
C HIS A 13 -4.00 -26.23 2.53
N ALA A 14 -3.64 -27.24 1.73
CA ALA A 14 -2.32 -27.86 1.75
C ALA A 14 -1.18 -26.87 1.38
N TRP A 15 -1.46 -25.84 0.60
CA TRP A 15 -0.52 -24.74 0.31
C TRP A 15 -0.43 -23.69 1.43
N GLY A 16 -1.16 -23.85 2.53
CA GLY A 16 -1.17 -22.93 3.66
C GLY A 16 -2.22 -21.83 3.57
N VAL A 17 -3.09 -21.83 2.57
CA VAL A 17 -4.19 -20.85 2.49
C VAL A 17 -5.16 -21.09 3.65
N ARG A 18 -5.46 -20.04 4.40
CA ARG A 18 -6.41 -20.07 5.53
C ARG A 18 -7.56 -19.09 5.35
N ARG A 19 -7.51 -18.27 4.29
CA ARG A 19 -8.53 -17.28 4.03
C ARG A 19 -8.71 -17.04 2.54
N ILE A 20 -9.98 -16.92 2.13
CA ILE A 20 -10.39 -16.54 0.77
C ILE A 20 -11.35 -15.36 0.89
N PHE A 21 -11.07 -14.27 0.20
CA PHE A 21 -11.92 -13.10 0.13
C PHE A 21 -12.79 -13.17 -1.12
N GLY A 22 -14.08 -12.90 -1.02
CA GLY A 22 -14.91 -13.02 -2.21
C GLY A 22 -16.35 -12.54 -2.04
N TYR A 23 -17.05 -12.52 -3.17
CA TYR A 23 -18.48 -12.30 -3.21
C TYR A 23 -19.16 -13.47 -3.92
N PRO A 24 -20.23 -14.08 -3.33
CA PRO A 24 -20.87 -15.25 -3.90
C PRO A 24 -21.65 -14.92 -5.19
N GLY A 25 -21.70 -15.87 -6.09
CA GLY A 25 -22.51 -15.81 -7.31
C GLY A 25 -22.64 -17.20 -7.92
N ASP A 26 -23.59 -17.39 -8.79
CA ASP A 26 -23.97 -18.71 -9.31
C ASP A 26 -22.86 -19.40 -10.12
N GLY A 27 -21.96 -18.64 -10.73
CA GLY A 27 -20.80 -19.16 -11.47
C GLY A 27 -19.74 -19.84 -10.60
N ILE A 28 -19.83 -19.74 -9.25
CA ILE A 28 -18.88 -20.32 -8.29
C ILE A 28 -19.56 -21.12 -7.16
N ASN A 29 -20.82 -21.52 -7.34
CA ASN A 29 -21.58 -22.24 -6.31
C ASN A 29 -20.87 -23.53 -5.86
N GLY A 30 -20.23 -24.26 -6.76
CA GLY A 30 -19.44 -25.46 -6.43
C GLY A 30 -18.30 -25.15 -5.48
N LEU A 31 -17.56 -24.06 -5.73
CA LEU A 31 -16.47 -23.60 -4.86
C LEU A 31 -16.98 -23.14 -3.49
N ILE A 32 -18.06 -22.36 -3.44
CA ILE A 32 -18.66 -21.89 -2.18
C ILE A 32 -19.14 -23.09 -1.34
N THR A 33 -19.77 -24.07 -1.97
CA THR A 33 -20.19 -25.33 -1.30
C THR A 33 -18.98 -26.09 -0.75
N ALA A 34 -17.92 -26.20 -1.54
CA ALA A 34 -16.70 -26.89 -1.10
C ALA A 34 -16.01 -26.19 0.09
N ILE A 35 -15.99 -24.86 0.11
CA ILE A 35 -15.47 -24.09 1.26
C ILE A 35 -16.30 -24.35 2.52
N ASP A 36 -17.65 -24.40 2.42
CA ASP A 36 -18.50 -24.68 3.58
C ASP A 36 -18.30 -26.12 4.08
N MET A 37 -18.18 -27.10 3.17
CA MET A 37 -17.89 -28.48 3.53
C MET A 37 -16.52 -28.62 4.20
N HIS A 38 -15.49 -27.97 3.66
CA HIS A 38 -14.14 -27.93 4.26
C HIS A 38 -14.19 -27.31 5.66
N ARG A 39 -14.88 -26.19 5.83
CA ARG A 39 -15.05 -25.53 7.13
C ARG A 39 -15.72 -26.43 8.16
N ARG A 40 -16.74 -27.18 7.77
CA ARG A 40 -17.42 -28.15 8.66
C ARG A 40 -16.51 -29.33 9.02
N ALA A 41 -15.75 -29.83 8.06
CA ALA A 41 -14.82 -30.95 8.28
C ALA A 41 -13.67 -30.57 9.24
N HIS A 42 -13.23 -29.31 9.25
CA HIS A 42 -12.14 -28.81 10.08
C HIS A 42 -12.62 -27.97 11.29
N ALA A 43 -13.91 -28.03 11.64
CA ALA A 43 -14.48 -27.21 12.71
C ALA A 43 -13.83 -27.46 14.08
N GLU A 44 -13.49 -28.72 14.38
CA GLU A 44 -12.87 -29.11 15.67
C GLU A 44 -11.38 -28.71 15.74
N SER A 45 -10.67 -28.75 14.63
CA SER A 45 -9.24 -28.39 14.59
C SER A 45 -8.99 -26.90 14.57
N GLY A 46 -9.98 -26.10 14.15
CA GLY A 46 -9.83 -24.66 13.94
C GLY A 46 -8.93 -24.29 12.76
N ASP A 47 -8.51 -25.26 11.93
CA ASP A 47 -7.58 -25.10 10.81
C ASP A 47 -8.32 -25.06 9.46
N ALA A 48 -9.52 -24.50 9.42
CA ALA A 48 -10.31 -24.40 8.21
C ALA A 48 -9.96 -23.15 7.38
N ILE A 49 -10.20 -23.24 6.07
CA ILE A 49 -10.24 -22.04 5.23
C ILE A 49 -11.48 -21.22 5.58
N ASP A 50 -11.27 -19.96 5.95
CA ASP A 50 -12.32 -18.98 6.22
C ASP A 50 -12.71 -18.23 4.94
N PHE A 51 -14.00 -18.14 4.63
CA PHE A 51 -14.49 -17.31 3.55
C PHE A 51 -14.94 -15.96 4.08
N VAL A 52 -14.28 -14.89 3.63
CA VAL A 52 -14.60 -13.51 3.99
C VAL A 52 -15.44 -12.90 2.90
N GLN A 53 -16.74 -12.75 3.17
CA GLN A 53 -17.68 -12.11 2.27
C GLN A 53 -17.53 -10.59 2.31
N VAL A 54 -17.14 -10.01 1.20
CA VAL A 54 -17.06 -8.56 0.98
C VAL A 54 -18.39 -7.96 0.50
N ARG A 55 -18.43 -6.65 0.23
CA ARG A 55 -19.62 -6.00 -0.35
C ARG A 55 -19.47 -5.68 -1.83
N HIS A 56 -18.24 -5.73 -2.35
CA HIS A 56 -17.89 -5.57 -3.76
C HIS A 56 -16.65 -6.38 -4.07
N GLU A 57 -16.55 -7.03 -5.23
CA GLU A 57 -15.43 -7.93 -5.56
C GLU A 57 -14.08 -7.20 -5.63
N GLU A 58 -14.06 -5.93 -5.99
CA GLU A 58 -12.87 -5.08 -5.92
C GLU A 58 -12.25 -5.10 -4.51
N ASN A 59 -13.11 -5.03 -3.47
CA ASN A 59 -12.66 -5.12 -2.09
C ASN A 59 -12.16 -6.51 -1.71
N ALA A 60 -12.62 -7.58 -2.37
CA ALA A 60 -12.03 -8.91 -2.19
C ALA A 60 -10.58 -8.93 -2.69
N ALA A 61 -10.32 -8.34 -3.86
CA ALA A 61 -8.97 -8.23 -4.39
C ALA A 61 -8.11 -7.29 -3.54
N PHE A 62 -8.62 -6.17 -3.04
CA PHE A 62 -7.92 -5.31 -2.08
C PHE A 62 -7.59 -6.03 -0.78
N MET A 63 -8.52 -6.78 -0.20
CA MET A 63 -8.26 -7.54 1.03
C MET A 63 -7.22 -8.66 0.80
N ALA A 64 -7.25 -9.34 -0.34
CA ALA A 64 -6.22 -10.32 -0.70
C ALA A 64 -4.85 -9.66 -0.86
N THR A 65 -4.81 -8.49 -1.52
CA THR A 65 -3.60 -7.67 -1.67
C THR A 65 -3.04 -7.23 -0.31
N ALA A 66 -3.90 -6.72 0.57
CA ALA A 66 -3.50 -6.30 1.92
C ALA A 66 -2.99 -7.47 2.77
N HIS A 67 -3.67 -8.64 2.70
CA HIS A 67 -3.21 -9.84 3.36
C HIS A 67 -1.77 -10.18 2.93
N ALA A 68 -1.50 -10.20 1.63
CA ALA A 68 -0.18 -10.47 1.10
C ALA A 68 0.86 -9.39 1.48
N LYS A 69 0.49 -8.09 1.47
CA LYS A 69 1.38 -7.00 1.89
C LYS A 69 1.79 -7.08 3.36
N PHE A 70 0.87 -7.41 4.25
CA PHE A 70 1.12 -7.38 5.68
C PHE A 70 1.70 -8.68 6.24
N THR A 71 1.38 -9.83 5.66
CA THR A 71 1.84 -11.15 6.12
C THR A 71 2.99 -11.73 5.31
N GLY A 72 3.12 -11.35 4.04
CA GLY A 72 4.02 -11.99 3.08
C GLY A 72 3.48 -13.30 2.51
N GLU A 73 2.29 -13.74 2.95
CA GLU A 73 1.62 -14.97 2.49
C GLU A 73 0.86 -14.73 1.19
N LEU A 74 0.38 -15.82 0.56
CA LEU A 74 -0.48 -15.73 -0.61
C LEU A 74 -1.85 -15.15 -0.25
N GLY A 75 -2.22 -14.04 -0.92
CA GLY A 75 -3.60 -13.56 -0.91
C GLY A 75 -4.45 -14.34 -1.90
N VAL A 76 -5.69 -14.68 -1.54
CA VAL A 76 -6.60 -15.39 -2.45
C VAL A 76 -7.93 -14.65 -2.53
N CYS A 77 -8.37 -14.33 -3.75
CA CYS A 77 -9.71 -13.77 -3.99
C CYS A 77 -10.51 -14.65 -4.95
N LEU A 78 -11.82 -14.61 -4.77
CA LEU A 78 -12.81 -15.44 -5.48
C LEU A 78 -13.98 -14.61 -5.97
N ALA A 79 -14.32 -14.72 -7.26
CA ALA A 79 -15.46 -14.04 -7.84
C ALA A 79 -16.21 -14.91 -8.85
N THR A 80 -17.49 -14.61 -9.03
CA THR A 80 -18.33 -15.25 -10.06
C THR A 80 -17.92 -14.84 -11.47
N SER A 81 -18.49 -15.50 -12.47
CA SER A 81 -18.32 -15.18 -13.88
C SER A 81 -18.83 -13.78 -14.25
N GLY A 82 -18.38 -13.26 -15.37
CA GLY A 82 -18.83 -11.98 -15.93
C GLY A 82 -18.51 -10.80 -15.01
N PRO A 83 -19.52 -10.10 -14.46
CA PRO A 83 -19.30 -8.87 -13.69
C PRO A 83 -18.40 -9.07 -12.47
N GLY A 84 -18.52 -10.19 -11.74
CA GLY A 84 -17.68 -10.44 -10.58
C GLY A 84 -16.20 -10.54 -10.94
N ALA A 85 -15.86 -11.23 -12.02
CA ALA A 85 -14.49 -11.31 -12.52
C ALA A 85 -13.96 -9.94 -12.97
N ILE A 86 -14.77 -9.11 -13.63
CA ILE A 86 -14.40 -7.75 -14.06
C ILE A 86 -14.09 -6.87 -12.87
N HIS A 87 -14.91 -6.91 -11.83
CA HIS A 87 -14.74 -6.09 -10.63
C HIS A 87 -13.43 -6.35 -9.86
N LEU A 88 -12.87 -7.56 -9.95
CA LEU A 88 -11.58 -7.85 -9.28
C LEU A 88 -10.40 -7.02 -9.81
N LEU A 89 -10.45 -6.58 -11.07
CA LEU A 89 -9.27 -6.11 -11.81
C LEU A 89 -8.53 -4.97 -11.12
N ASN A 90 -9.24 -3.96 -10.61
CA ASN A 90 -8.58 -2.81 -9.96
C ASN A 90 -7.72 -3.26 -8.76
N GLY A 91 -8.27 -4.08 -7.87
CA GLY A 91 -7.50 -4.61 -6.73
C GLY A 91 -6.41 -5.60 -7.14
N LEU A 92 -6.57 -6.32 -8.25
CA LEU A 92 -5.51 -7.18 -8.79
C LEU A 92 -4.37 -6.37 -9.42
N TYR A 93 -4.67 -5.24 -10.09
CA TYR A 93 -3.62 -4.34 -10.57
C TYR A 93 -2.87 -3.67 -9.43
N ASP A 94 -3.54 -3.38 -8.30
CA ASP A 94 -2.87 -2.93 -7.09
C ASP A 94 -1.85 -3.97 -6.59
N ALA A 95 -2.23 -5.25 -6.52
CA ALA A 95 -1.31 -6.34 -6.17
C ALA A 95 -0.14 -6.47 -7.16
N LYS A 96 -0.43 -6.42 -8.49
CA LYS A 96 0.58 -6.53 -9.54
C LYS A 96 1.61 -5.42 -9.45
N ASN A 97 1.15 -4.16 -9.33
CA ASN A 97 2.03 -3.00 -9.35
C ASN A 97 2.85 -2.86 -8.06
N ASP A 98 2.34 -3.36 -6.94
CA ASP A 98 3.04 -3.39 -5.65
C ASP A 98 3.79 -4.71 -5.40
N HIS A 99 3.79 -5.61 -6.39
CA HIS A 99 4.56 -6.86 -6.40
C HIS A 99 4.32 -7.76 -5.19
N VAL A 100 3.05 -8.05 -4.95
CA VAL A 100 2.63 -8.97 -3.90
C VAL A 100 1.91 -10.19 -4.47
N PRO A 101 2.08 -11.37 -3.86
CA PRO A 101 1.52 -12.61 -4.38
C PRO A 101 0.01 -12.68 -4.15
N VAL A 102 -0.77 -12.71 -5.23
CA VAL A 102 -2.22 -12.88 -5.19
C VAL A 102 -2.67 -13.91 -6.21
N LEU A 103 -3.51 -14.84 -5.80
CA LEU A 103 -4.23 -15.78 -6.66
C LEU A 103 -5.68 -15.35 -6.80
N ALA A 104 -6.10 -15.04 -8.02
CA ALA A 104 -7.50 -14.83 -8.36
C ALA A 104 -8.11 -16.15 -8.88
N ILE A 105 -9.26 -16.52 -8.34
CA ILE A 105 -10.06 -17.66 -8.82
C ILE A 105 -11.39 -17.09 -9.32
N VAL A 106 -11.71 -17.33 -10.59
CA VAL A 106 -12.92 -16.77 -11.21
C VAL A 106 -13.74 -17.86 -11.87
N GLY A 107 -15.05 -17.76 -11.70
CA GLY A 107 -16.01 -18.62 -12.41
C GLY A 107 -16.07 -18.29 -13.92
N GLN A 108 -16.54 -19.25 -14.70
CA GLN A 108 -16.85 -19.07 -16.13
C GLN A 108 -18.14 -19.82 -16.46
N ALA A 109 -18.78 -19.46 -17.57
CA ALA A 109 -19.87 -20.23 -18.16
C ALA A 109 -19.50 -21.71 -18.30
N ALA A 110 -20.48 -22.60 -18.37
CA ALA A 110 -20.23 -24.03 -18.60
C ALA A 110 -19.41 -24.25 -19.90
N LYS A 111 -18.56 -25.25 -19.93
CA LYS A 111 -17.68 -25.55 -21.08
C LYS A 111 -18.41 -25.60 -22.42
N THR A 112 -19.64 -26.13 -22.41
CA THR A 112 -20.49 -26.25 -23.61
C THR A 112 -21.13 -24.93 -24.04
N ALA A 113 -21.16 -23.91 -23.16
CA ALA A 113 -21.74 -22.59 -23.41
C ALA A 113 -20.70 -21.55 -23.84
N ILE A 114 -19.42 -21.80 -23.61
CA ILE A 114 -18.33 -20.88 -23.99
C ILE A 114 -18.32 -20.68 -25.52
N GLY A 115 -18.37 -19.42 -25.96
CA GLY A 115 -18.43 -19.03 -27.36
C GLY A 115 -19.82 -18.96 -27.96
N SER A 116 -20.89 -19.06 -27.13
CA SER A 116 -22.28 -19.00 -27.57
C SER A 116 -23.00 -17.70 -27.18
N GLU A 117 -22.29 -16.69 -26.72
CA GLU A 117 -22.87 -15.44 -26.16
C GLU A 117 -23.82 -15.71 -24.98
N TYR A 118 -23.44 -16.72 -24.15
CA TYR A 118 -24.24 -17.07 -22.99
C TYR A 118 -24.21 -15.96 -21.92
N GLN A 119 -25.27 -15.88 -21.11
CA GLN A 119 -25.39 -14.87 -20.06
C GLN A 119 -24.13 -14.86 -19.14
N GLN A 120 -23.56 -13.67 -18.89
CA GLN A 120 -22.33 -13.45 -18.11
C GLN A 120 -21.06 -14.06 -18.74
N GLU A 121 -21.10 -14.48 -19.97
CA GLU A 121 -19.90 -14.89 -20.69
C GLU A 121 -19.03 -13.67 -20.99
N VAL A 122 -17.75 -13.76 -20.61
CA VAL A 122 -16.71 -12.78 -20.92
C VAL A 122 -15.47 -13.56 -21.33
N ASP A 123 -14.72 -13.07 -22.30
CA ASP A 123 -13.40 -13.63 -22.63
C ASP A 123 -12.40 -13.30 -21.49
N LEU A 124 -12.45 -14.14 -20.45
CA LEU A 124 -11.63 -13.96 -19.26
C LEU A 124 -10.13 -14.19 -19.54
N GLN A 125 -9.80 -14.99 -20.58
CA GLN A 125 -8.40 -15.17 -20.98
C GLN A 125 -7.80 -13.85 -21.49
N SER A 126 -8.52 -13.13 -22.33
CA SER A 126 -8.08 -11.82 -22.80
C SER A 126 -8.12 -10.78 -21.70
N LEU A 127 -9.18 -10.78 -20.87
CA LEU A 127 -9.38 -9.81 -19.80
C LEU A 127 -8.29 -9.86 -18.73
N PHE A 128 -7.86 -11.06 -18.33
CA PHE A 128 -6.84 -11.26 -17.27
C PHE A 128 -5.41 -11.34 -17.81
N LYS A 129 -5.22 -11.36 -19.13
CA LYS A 129 -3.92 -11.59 -19.77
C LYS A 129 -2.82 -10.65 -19.28
N ASP A 130 -3.11 -9.37 -19.10
CA ASP A 130 -2.11 -8.44 -18.58
C ASP A 130 -1.94 -8.58 -17.07
N VAL A 131 -3.02 -8.54 -16.29
CA VAL A 131 -2.92 -8.54 -14.82
C VAL A 131 -2.33 -9.82 -14.26
N ALA A 132 -2.60 -10.98 -14.87
CA ALA A 132 -2.10 -12.31 -14.48
C ALA A 132 -1.11 -12.87 -15.52
N SER A 133 -0.22 -12.04 -16.04
CA SER A 133 0.70 -12.38 -17.13
C SER A 133 1.68 -13.50 -16.80
N GLU A 134 2.00 -13.73 -15.53
CA GLU A 134 2.90 -14.80 -15.09
C GLU A 134 2.26 -16.19 -15.23
N TYR A 135 0.99 -16.31 -14.83
CA TYR A 135 0.25 -17.55 -14.96
C TYR A 135 -1.26 -17.31 -14.99
N LEU A 136 -1.86 -17.63 -16.12
CA LEU A 136 -3.30 -17.58 -16.37
C LEU A 136 -3.72 -18.89 -17.01
N LEU A 137 -4.65 -19.61 -16.38
CA LEU A 137 -5.11 -20.90 -16.89
C LEU A 137 -6.63 -21.05 -16.77
N THR A 138 -7.30 -21.38 -17.89
CA THR A 138 -8.64 -21.93 -17.86
C THR A 138 -8.55 -23.43 -17.66
N LEU A 139 -9.08 -23.92 -16.54
CA LEU A 139 -9.16 -25.34 -16.23
C LEU A 139 -10.31 -25.96 -17.03
N MET A 140 -10.01 -26.96 -17.82
CA MET A 140 -11.01 -27.61 -18.72
C MET A 140 -11.23 -29.07 -18.39
N ASP A 141 -10.34 -29.69 -17.59
CA ASP A 141 -10.36 -31.11 -17.26
C ASP A 141 -9.99 -31.36 -15.81
N PRO A 142 -10.67 -32.26 -15.08
CA PRO A 142 -10.37 -32.57 -13.68
C PRO A 142 -8.91 -32.99 -13.42
N ALA A 143 -8.26 -33.68 -14.37
CA ALA A 143 -6.86 -34.09 -14.24
C ALA A 143 -5.86 -32.90 -14.29
N GLY A 144 -6.30 -31.75 -14.85
CA GLY A 144 -5.52 -30.52 -14.90
C GLY A 144 -5.52 -29.69 -13.60
N VAL A 145 -6.46 -29.94 -12.69
CA VAL A 145 -6.67 -29.10 -11.50
C VAL A 145 -5.47 -29.09 -10.58
N ARG A 146 -4.89 -30.27 -10.31
CA ARG A 146 -3.74 -30.41 -9.42
C ARG A 146 -2.56 -29.52 -9.83
N HIS A 147 -2.08 -29.68 -11.05
CA HIS A 147 -0.94 -28.89 -11.51
C HIS A 147 -1.29 -27.44 -11.78
N GLY A 148 -2.54 -27.15 -12.16
CA GLY A 148 -3.04 -25.79 -12.36
C GLY A 148 -2.95 -24.97 -11.07
N VAL A 149 -3.47 -25.49 -9.96
CA VAL A 149 -3.39 -24.85 -8.65
C VAL A 149 -1.94 -24.70 -8.20
N ASP A 150 -1.15 -25.77 -8.26
CA ASP A 150 0.23 -25.74 -7.78
C ASP A 150 1.11 -24.75 -8.55
N ARG A 151 0.90 -24.64 -9.86
CA ARG A 151 1.62 -23.67 -10.68
C ARG A 151 1.17 -22.24 -10.44
N ALA A 152 -0.14 -22.02 -10.27
CA ALA A 152 -0.66 -20.69 -9.98
C ALA A 152 -0.12 -20.17 -8.62
N VAL A 153 -0.18 -21.00 -7.57
CA VAL A 153 0.35 -20.62 -6.24
C VAL A 153 1.87 -20.37 -6.30
N ARG A 154 2.62 -21.31 -6.92
CA ARG A 154 4.08 -21.20 -7.00
C ARG A 154 4.51 -20.00 -7.86
N GLY A 155 3.79 -19.73 -8.96
CA GLY A 155 4.02 -18.57 -9.81
C GLY A 155 3.80 -17.26 -9.06
N ALA A 156 2.67 -17.15 -8.34
CA ALA A 156 2.37 -15.96 -7.53
C ALA A 156 3.44 -15.70 -6.47
N LEU A 157 3.81 -16.72 -5.69
CA LEU A 157 4.83 -16.63 -4.63
C LEU A 157 6.23 -16.35 -5.20
N GLY A 158 6.63 -17.05 -6.28
CA GLY A 158 7.97 -16.96 -6.84
C GLY A 158 8.23 -15.65 -7.57
N ALA A 159 7.29 -15.20 -8.38
CA ALA A 159 7.39 -13.94 -9.12
C ALA A 159 6.86 -12.72 -8.33
N ARG A 160 6.25 -12.93 -7.16
CA ARG A 160 5.60 -11.88 -6.34
C ARG A 160 4.63 -11.05 -7.19
N THR A 161 3.63 -11.70 -7.75
CA THR A 161 2.67 -11.08 -8.67
C THR A 161 1.32 -11.79 -8.63
N VAL A 162 0.42 -11.34 -9.49
CA VAL A 162 -0.91 -11.93 -9.65
C VAL A 162 -0.86 -13.14 -10.58
N THR A 163 -1.55 -14.21 -10.19
CA THR A 163 -1.89 -15.34 -11.05
C THR A 163 -3.38 -15.57 -11.04
N ALA A 164 -3.94 -16.23 -12.07
CA ALA A 164 -5.38 -16.49 -12.11
C ALA A 164 -5.73 -17.88 -12.63
N LEU A 165 -6.79 -18.44 -12.04
CA LEU A 165 -7.45 -19.66 -12.47
C LEU A 165 -8.89 -19.36 -12.87
N ILE A 166 -9.28 -19.78 -14.07
CA ILE A 166 -10.64 -19.65 -14.59
C ILE A 166 -11.28 -21.03 -14.55
N LEU A 167 -12.43 -21.16 -13.84
CA LEU A 167 -13.13 -22.42 -13.63
C LEU A 167 -14.51 -22.39 -14.28
N PRO A 168 -14.76 -23.15 -15.37
CA PRO A 168 -16.09 -23.38 -15.88
C PRO A 168 -17.01 -23.98 -14.82
N LYS A 169 -18.28 -23.55 -14.81
CA LYS A 169 -19.27 -23.91 -13.80
C LYS A 169 -19.49 -25.43 -13.71
N ASP A 170 -19.59 -26.10 -14.84
CA ASP A 170 -19.80 -27.56 -14.92
C ASP A 170 -18.57 -28.35 -14.44
N LEU A 171 -17.36 -27.87 -14.67
CA LEU A 171 -16.13 -28.51 -14.16
C LEU A 171 -16.12 -28.59 -12.63
N GLN A 172 -16.66 -27.59 -11.94
CA GLN A 172 -16.61 -27.51 -10.46
C GLN A 172 -17.26 -28.71 -9.78
N GLU A 173 -18.30 -29.29 -10.42
CA GLU A 173 -19.09 -30.42 -9.90
C GLU A 173 -18.62 -31.79 -10.43
N GLU A 174 -17.68 -31.80 -11.39
CA GLU A 174 -17.12 -33.05 -11.90
C GLU A 174 -16.33 -33.80 -10.83
N LYS A 175 -16.21 -35.10 -11.01
CA LYS A 175 -15.40 -35.95 -10.12
C LYS A 175 -13.92 -35.56 -10.20
N ALA A 176 -13.31 -35.30 -9.07
CA ALA A 176 -11.89 -34.96 -9.00
C ALA A 176 -11.00 -36.13 -9.45
N VAL A 177 -9.89 -35.77 -10.09
CA VAL A 177 -8.74 -36.64 -10.37
C VAL A 177 -7.60 -36.20 -9.48
N GLU A 178 -7.63 -36.65 -8.22
CA GLU A 178 -6.65 -36.25 -7.20
C GLU A 178 -5.22 -36.72 -7.53
N GLN A 179 -5.11 -37.88 -8.13
CA GLN A 179 -3.86 -38.45 -8.60
C GLN A 179 -3.97 -38.77 -10.10
N PRO A 180 -3.52 -37.90 -10.98
CA PRO A 180 -3.52 -38.17 -12.40
C PRO A 180 -2.71 -39.43 -12.72
N PRO A 181 -3.09 -40.19 -13.75
CA PRO A 181 -2.35 -41.39 -14.16
C PRO A 181 -0.88 -41.10 -14.42
N HIS A 182 0.01 -42.01 -14.03
CA HIS A 182 1.45 -41.91 -14.36
C HIS A 182 1.68 -42.23 -15.84
N HIS A 183 1.36 -41.26 -16.69
CA HIS A 183 1.46 -41.38 -18.16
C HIS A 183 1.96 -40.07 -18.75
N MET A 184 2.59 -40.12 -19.93
CA MET A 184 3.26 -38.98 -20.57
C MET A 184 2.42 -37.72 -20.76
N ASN A 185 1.07 -37.84 -20.84
CA ASN A 185 0.16 -36.72 -21.08
C ASN A 185 -0.35 -36.06 -19.80
N PHE A 186 0.05 -36.56 -18.61
CA PHE A 186 -0.43 -36.05 -17.34
C PHE A 186 0.70 -35.42 -16.52
N ALA A 187 0.41 -34.26 -15.94
CA ALA A 187 1.31 -33.62 -14.98
C ALA A 187 0.90 -34.00 -13.54
N ASN A 188 1.87 -34.46 -12.74
CA ASN A 188 1.68 -34.83 -11.35
C ASN A 188 2.58 -33.97 -10.46
N SER A 189 2.04 -32.85 -9.99
CA SER A 189 2.78 -31.82 -9.25
C SER A 189 2.65 -32.01 -7.73
N GLY A 190 3.57 -31.41 -6.97
CA GLY A 190 3.60 -31.39 -5.52
C GLY A 190 3.39 -30.00 -4.92
N VAL A 191 2.89 -29.96 -3.67
CA VAL A 191 2.80 -28.74 -2.84
C VAL A 191 4.20 -28.35 -2.36
N GLY A 192 4.40 -27.06 -2.17
CA GLY A 192 5.59 -26.50 -1.54
C GLY A 192 6.38 -25.57 -2.45
N PHE A 193 6.88 -24.53 -1.83
CA PHE A 193 7.79 -23.53 -2.40
C PHE A 193 8.71 -23.02 -1.29
N ALA A 194 10.01 -23.12 -1.50
CA ALA A 194 11.01 -22.51 -0.66
C ALA A 194 11.71 -21.43 -1.48
N PRO A 195 11.59 -20.14 -1.09
CA PRO A 195 12.29 -19.08 -1.80
C PRO A 195 13.81 -19.27 -1.69
N GLY A 196 14.50 -19.08 -2.82
CA GLY A 196 15.96 -19.11 -2.84
C GLY A 196 16.55 -17.81 -2.30
N ARG A 197 17.82 -17.84 -1.87
CA ARG A 197 18.62 -16.64 -1.64
C ARG A 197 19.13 -16.11 -2.98
N ILE A 198 18.94 -14.82 -3.24
CA ILE A 198 19.51 -14.14 -4.40
C ILE A 198 20.62 -13.24 -3.89
N VAL A 199 21.86 -13.59 -4.21
CA VAL A 199 23.05 -12.86 -3.75
C VAL A 199 23.91 -12.45 -4.95
N PRO A 200 24.46 -11.22 -4.96
CA PRO A 200 25.36 -10.75 -6.00
C PRO A 200 26.70 -11.51 -6.01
N HIS A 201 27.40 -11.44 -7.11
CA HIS A 201 28.76 -11.98 -7.21
C HIS A 201 29.72 -11.22 -6.28
N PRO A 202 30.68 -11.89 -5.60
CA PRO A 202 31.62 -11.21 -4.66
C PRO A 202 32.41 -10.05 -5.29
N HIS A 203 32.78 -10.14 -6.56
CA HIS A 203 33.43 -9.04 -7.27
C HIS A 203 32.55 -7.77 -7.35
N ASP A 204 31.26 -7.92 -7.57
CA ASP A 204 30.35 -6.79 -7.67
C ASP A 204 30.01 -6.22 -6.29
N LEU A 205 29.97 -7.05 -5.25
CA LEU A 205 29.90 -6.60 -3.86
C LEU A 205 31.13 -5.74 -3.50
N GLN A 206 32.34 -6.14 -3.91
CA GLN A 206 33.54 -5.34 -3.67
C GLN A 206 33.47 -3.99 -4.41
N ARG A 207 33.06 -3.96 -5.66
CA ARG A 207 32.85 -2.72 -6.42
C ARG A 207 31.85 -1.78 -5.73
N ALA A 208 30.74 -2.34 -5.24
CA ALA A 208 29.76 -1.57 -4.48
C ALA A 208 30.35 -1.00 -3.19
N ALA A 209 31.13 -1.80 -2.46
CA ALA A 209 31.82 -1.35 -1.26
C ALA A 209 32.81 -0.22 -1.58
N ASP A 210 33.58 -0.32 -2.67
CA ASP A 210 34.53 0.71 -3.08
C ASP A 210 33.83 2.05 -3.38
N VAL A 211 32.64 2.02 -4.02
CA VAL A 211 31.82 3.21 -4.27
C VAL A 211 31.34 3.83 -2.93
N LEU A 212 30.81 3.00 -2.04
CA LEU A 212 30.25 3.45 -0.76
C LEU A 212 31.32 3.95 0.21
N ASN A 213 32.49 3.29 0.25
CA ASN A 213 33.63 3.69 1.08
C ASN A 213 34.21 5.03 0.64
N ALA A 214 34.27 5.28 -0.66
CA ALA A 214 34.76 6.54 -1.22
C ALA A 214 33.81 7.74 -0.98
N GLY A 215 32.52 7.51 -0.77
CA GLY A 215 31.53 8.57 -0.53
C GLY A 215 31.73 9.27 0.82
N SER A 216 31.56 10.57 0.87
CA SER A 216 31.63 11.36 2.12
C SER A 216 30.23 11.68 2.67
N ARG A 217 29.24 11.86 1.79
CA ARG A 217 27.85 12.20 2.10
C ARG A 217 26.92 11.15 1.52
N VAL A 218 26.89 9.98 2.17
CA VAL A 218 26.08 8.85 1.69
C VAL A 218 24.62 9.05 2.08
N ALA A 219 23.74 8.98 1.09
CA ALA A 219 22.29 8.89 1.28
C ALA A 219 21.79 7.48 0.96
N ILE A 220 20.92 6.96 1.81
CA ILE A 220 20.23 5.68 1.59
C ILE A 220 18.77 5.96 1.24
N LEU A 221 18.24 5.27 0.23
CA LEU A 221 16.81 5.28 -0.12
C LEU A 221 16.26 3.87 -0.03
N VAL A 222 15.32 3.65 0.90
CA VAL A 222 14.69 2.34 1.11
C VAL A 222 13.27 2.28 0.57
N GLY A 223 12.90 1.15 -0.03
CA GLY A 223 11.53 0.86 -0.47
C GLY A 223 10.98 -0.43 0.12
N ALA A 224 9.82 -0.88 -0.39
CA ALA A 224 9.14 -2.08 0.09
C ALA A 224 10.01 -3.36 0.04
N GLY A 225 10.94 -3.46 -0.92
CA GLY A 225 11.85 -4.59 -1.02
C GLY A 225 12.89 -4.68 0.10
N ALA A 226 12.97 -3.64 0.95
CA ALA A 226 13.84 -3.59 2.14
C ALA A 226 13.11 -4.02 3.44
N ILE A 227 11.81 -4.33 3.38
CA ILE A 227 11.05 -4.84 4.54
C ILE A 227 11.73 -6.12 5.05
N GLY A 228 11.96 -6.17 6.36
CA GLY A 228 12.66 -7.29 7.02
C GLY A 228 14.19 -7.16 7.10
N ALA A 229 14.78 -6.11 6.51
CA ALA A 229 16.23 -5.88 6.55
C ALA A 229 16.64 -4.73 7.49
N VAL A 230 15.79 -4.32 8.44
CA VAL A 230 15.96 -3.13 9.29
C VAL A 230 17.31 -3.12 10.00
N ASP A 231 17.69 -4.21 10.67
CA ASP A 231 18.95 -4.28 11.45
C ASP A 231 20.20 -4.19 10.55
N ALA A 232 20.15 -4.79 9.36
CA ALA A 232 21.23 -4.72 8.38
C ALA A 232 21.35 -3.30 7.79
N ILE A 233 20.22 -2.61 7.55
CA ILE A 233 20.23 -1.22 7.08
C ILE A 233 20.79 -0.30 8.17
N GLU A 234 20.40 -0.47 9.42
CA GLU A 234 20.93 0.29 10.55
C GLU A 234 22.46 0.11 10.65
N ALA A 235 22.94 -1.13 10.58
CA ALA A 235 24.37 -1.43 10.63
C ALA A 235 25.15 -0.78 9.47
N VAL A 236 24.63 -0.81 8.25
CA VAL A 236 25.23 -0.17 7.08
C VAL A 236 25.21 1.36 7.22
N ALA A 237 24.09 1.93 7.65
CA ALA A 237 23.95 3.37 7.87
C ALA A 237 24.94 3.87 8.94
N ASP A 238 25.13 3.12 10.02
CA ASP A 238 26.10 3.44 11.08
C ASP A 238 27.54 3.31 10.59
N ARG A 239 27.84 2.26 9.83
CA ARG A 239 29.17 2.06 9.24
C ARG A 239 29.57 3.22 8.32
N LEU A 240 28.63 3.69 7.52
CA LEU A 240 28.84 4.74 6.52
C LEU A 240 28.56 6.16 7.04
N GLN A 241 28.10 6.33 8.28
CA GLN A 241 27.56 7.60 8.80
C GLN A 241 26.52 8.22 7.87
N ALA A 242 25.70 7.35 7.25
CA ALA A 242 24.74 7.72 6.23
C ALA A 242 23.42 8.23 6.83
N GLY A 243 22.67 9.02 6.05
CA GLY A 243 21.26 9.30 6.27
C GLY A 243 20.36 8.42 5.44
N CYS A 244 19.08 8.30 5.83
CA CYS A 244 18.13 7.46 5.10
C CYS A 244 16.80 8.16 4.89
N ALA A 245 16.32 8.15 3.62
CA ALA A 245 14.96 8.49 3.22
C ALA A 245 14.18 7.23 2.87
N LYS A 246 12.85 7.32 2.93
CA LYS A 246 11.94 6.20 2.69
C LYS A 246 11.03 6.50 1.51
N ALA A 247 10.96 5.61 0.52
CA ALA A 247 9.88 5.61 -0.46
C ALA A 247 8.54 5.29 0.24
N LEU A 248 7.41 5.70 -0.31
CA LEU A 248 6.11 5.62 0.34
C LEU A 248 5.74 4.21 0.80
N LEU A 249 5.89 3.19 -0.05
CA LEU A 249 5.69 1.78 0.33
C LEU A 249 6.75 1.24 1.31
N GLY A 250 7.88 1.93 1.42
CA GLY A 250 8.95 1.62 2.39
C GLY A 250 8.81 2.38 3.70
N LYS A 251 7.71 3.12 3.94
CA LYS A 251 7.54 3.97 5.11
C LYS A 251 7.75 3.25 6.45
N ALA A 252 7.35 1.99 6.55
CA ALA A 252 7.51 1.18 7.76
C ALA A 252 8.80 0.34 7.80
N VAL A 253 9.73 0.51 6.86
CA VAL A 253 11.02 -0.24 6.85
C VAL A 253 11.89 0.15 8.03
N LEU A 254 11.98 1.46 8.31
CA LEU A 254 12.76 2.00 9.41
C LEU A 254 11.91 2.86 10.34
N PRO A 255 12.17 2.85 11.65
CA PRO A 255 11.55 3.77 12.59
C PRO A 255 11.98 5.22 12.32
N ASP A 256 11.07 6.17 12.53
CA ASP A 256 11.31 7.61 12.29
C ASP A 256 12.01 8.31 13.47
N ASP A 257 12.15 7.65 14.61
CA ASP A 257 12.85 8.16 15.80
C ASP A 257 14.39 8.04 15.69
N LEU A 258 14.89 7.25 14.74
CA LEU A 258 16.33 7.23 14.44
C LEU A 258 16.80 8.60 13.94
N PRO A 259 17.88 9.18 14.53
CA PRO A 259 18.28 10.57 14.28
C PRO A 259 18.70 10.84 12.83
N TRP A 260 19.07 9.83 12.09
CA TRP A 260 19.52 9.89 10.69
C TRP A 260 18.44 9.49 9.67
N VAL A 261 17.25 9.11 10.11
CA VAL A 261 16.10 8.86 9.22
C VAL A 261 15.39 10.18 8.96
N THR A 262 15.31 10.59 7.69
CA THR A 262 14.79 11.89 7.29
C THR A 262 13.30 11.90 7.01
N GLY A 263 12.66 10.74 6.88
CA GLY A 263 11.24 10.57 6.56
C GLY A 263 11.01 10.12 5.12
N THR A 264 9.81 10.39 4.59
CA THR A 264 9.47 10.05 3.20
C THR A 264 10.11 11.01 2.21
N ILE A 265 10.35 10.52 0.96
CA ILE A 265 10.86 11.28 -0.18
C ILE A 265 9.72 11.60 -1.18
N GLY A 266 9.91 12.57 -2.02
CA GLY A 266 9.04 12.90 -3.16
C GLY A 266 8.02 13.99 -2.86
N LEU A 267 6.94 14.04 -3.62
CA LEU A 267 5.82 14.99 -3.46
C LEU A 267 5.27 14.97 -2.03
N LEU A 268 5.19 13.78 -1.45
CA LEU A 268 4.69 13.52 -0.10
C LEU A 268 5.80 13.56 0.96
N GLY A 269 7.00 13.98 0.55
CA GLY A 269 8.21 13.89 1.35
C GLY A 269 8.39 15.03 2.34
N THR A 270 9.47 14.90 3.12
CA THR A 270 9.93 15.90 4.08
C THR A 270 11.00 16.81 3.47
N LEU A 271 11.16 18.01 4.02
CA LEU A 271 12.27 18.90 3.66
C LEU A 271 13.62 18.22 3.87
N ALA A 272 13.79 17.52 4.98
CA ALA A 272 15.05 16.85 5.30
C ALA A 272 15.45 15.77 4.28
N SER A 273 14.47 15.00 3.77
CA SER A 273 14.72 14.01 2.71
C SER A 273 15.15 14.67 1.41
N ASN A 274 14.49 15.76 1.05
CA ASN A 274 14.84 16.52 -0.15
C ASN A 274 16.26 17.12 -0.04
N GLU A 275 16.57 17.83 1.04
CA GLU A 275 17.89 18.44 1.26
C GLU A 275 19.02 17.39 1.28
N MET A 276 18.76 16.24 1.91
CA MET A 276 19.71 15.12 1.92
C MET A 276 20.00 14.62 0.50
N MET A 277 18.98 14.42 -0.33
CA MET A 277 19.15 13.98 -1.72
C MET A 277 19.87 15.00 -2.58
N GLN A 278 19.62 16.30 -2.39
CA GLN A 278 20.28 17.36 -3.16
C GLN A 278 21.77 17.53 -2.80
N GLN A 279 22.18 17.14 -1.58
CA GLN A 279 23.51 17.41 -1.06
C GLN A 279 24.40 16.16 -0.97
N CYS A 280 23.86 14.96 -1.16
CA CYS A 280 24.66 13.72 -1.12
C CYS A 280 25.66 13.66 -2.30
N ASP A 281 26.73 12.89 -2.13
CA ASP A 281 27.70 12.55 -3.19
C ASP A 281 27.62 11.06 -3.58
N THR A 282 26.93 10.27 -2.77
CA THR A 282 26.77 8.84 -3.01
C THR A 282 25.37 8.40 -2.61
N LEU A 283 24.68 7.66 -3.48
CA LEU A 283 23.34 7.14 -3.26
C LEU A 283 23.34 5.61 -3.19
N LEU A 284 22.75 5.04 -2.13
CA LEU A 284 22.46 3.61 -2.01
C LEU A 284 20.94 3.40 -2.04
N MET A 285 20.44 2.78 -3.11
CA MET A 285 19.02 2.42 -3.26
C MET A 285 18.82 0.95 -2.86
N ILE A 286 17.86 0.68 -1.96
CA ILE A 286 17.61 -0.67 -1.43
C ILE A 286 16.13 -1.04 -1.60
N GLY A 287 15.87 -2.00 -2.49
CA GLY A 287 14.52 -2.55 -2.72
C GLY A 287 13.50 -1.49 -3.12
N THR A 288 13.92 -0.53 -3.95
CA THR A 288 13.08 0.57 -4.42
C THR A 288 13.31 0.87 -5.89
N ASN A 289 12.20 1.16 -6.58
CA ASN A 289 12.18 1.74 -7.92
C ASN A 289 11.38 3.05 -7.87
N PHE A 290 11.78 3.96 -6.98
CA PHE A 290 11.11 5.23 -6.73
C PHE A 290 10.88 6.01 -8.03
N PRO A 291 9.62 6.35 -8.41
CA PRO A 291 9.30 6.72 -9.78
C PRO A 291 9.64 8.18 -10.15
N TYR A 292 9.82 9.06 -9.17
CA TYR A 292 9.92 10.51 -9.40
C TYR A 292 11.39 10.96 -9.42
N ALA A 293 12.03 10.85 -10.58
CA ALA A 293 13.47 11.14 -10.74
C ALA A 293 13.86 12.57 -10.32
N GLN A 294 12.96 13.54 -10.42
CA GLN A 294 13.21 14.94 -10.01
C GLN A 294 13.53 15.11 -8.52
N PHE A 295 13.20 14.12 -7.68
CA PHE A 295 13.54 14.12 -6.25
C PHE A 295 14.77 13.29 -5.91
N LEU A 296 15.33 12.59 -6.90
CA LEU A 296 16.62 11.92 -6.77
C LEU A 296 17.76 12.94 -6.98
N PRO A 297 19.01 12.62 -6.55
CA PRO A 297 20.14 13.49 -6.81
C PRO A 297 20.39 13.71 -8.31
N ALA A 298 21.15 14.74 -8.64
CA ALA A 298 21.61 14.96 -10.01
C ALA A 298 22.57 13.81 -10.43
N ASP A 299 22.27 13.19 -11.55
CA ASP A 299 22.93 11.96 -12.02
C ASP A 299 24.38 12.15 -12.45
N ASP A 300 24.77 13.37 -12.82
CA ASP A 300 26.13 13.74 -13.20
C ASP A 300 27.09 14.02 -12.03
N LYS A 301 26.55 14.07 -10.79
CA LYS A 301 27.31 14.48 -9.58
C LYS A 301 27.38 13.43 -8.49
N VAL A 302 26.57 12.40 -8.57
CA VAL A 302 26.39 11.43 -7.49
C VAL A 302 26.63 10.01 -7.99
N ARG A 303 27.50 9.29 -7.30
CA ARG A 303 27.72 7.86 -7.58
C ARG A 303 26.62 7.03 -6.97
N GLY A 304 26.12 6.01 -7.68
CA GLY A 304 25.00 5.21 -7.23
C GLY A 304 25.30 3.72 -7.09
N VAL A 305 24.71 3.12 -6.07
CA VAL A 305 24.63 1.66 -5.89
C VAL A 305 23.15 1.29 -5.69
N GLN A 306 22.68 0.27 -6.39
CA GLN A 306 21.31 -0.23 -6.21
C GLN A 306 21.29 -1.72 -5.89
N ILE A 307 20.45 -2.11 -4.93
CA ILE A 307 20.15 -3.49 -4.56
C ILE A 307 18.67 -3.75 -4.87
N ASP A 308 18.37 -4.69 -5.74
CA ASP A 308 16.97 -5.11 -6.01
C ASP A 308 16.92 -6.60 -6.38
N ALA A 309 15.88 -7.28 -5.90
CA ALA A 309 15.61 -8.68 -6.23
C ALA A 309 15.05 -8.88 -7.65
N ASN A 310 14.59 -7.81 -8.31
CA ASN A 310 14.13 -7.83 -9.68
C ASN A 310 15.17 -7.14 -10.60
N PRO A 311 15.87 -7.89 -11.47
CA PRO A 311 16.92 -7.31 -12.31
C PRO A 311 16.40 -6.27 -13.31
N LEU A 312 15.11 -6.29 -13.67
CA LEU A 312 14.51 -5.32 -14.59
C LEU A 312 14.35 -3.90 -14.00
N ARG A 313 14.58 -3.74 -12.70
CA ARG A 313 14.48 -2.45 -12.00
C ARG A 313 15.82 -1.80 -11.73
N LEU A 314 16.88 -2.57 -11.85
CA LEU A 314 18.24 -2.09 -11.64
C LEU A 314 18.61 -1.03 -12.68
N GLY A 315 19.06 0.14 -12.20
CA GLY A 315 19.45 1.26 -13.07
C GLY A 315 18.29 1.97 -13.79
N LEU A 316 17.01 1.64 -13.49
CA LEU A 316 15.86 2.18 -14.24
C LEU A 316 15.55 3.65 -13.91
N ARG A 317 15.80 4.08 -12.67
CA ARG A 317 15.43 5.43 -12.19
C ARG A 317 16.61 6.34 -11.89
N PHE A 318 17.76 5.74 -11.67
CA PHE A 318 19.03 6.42 -11.45
C PHE A 318 20.15 5.64 -12.15
N PRO A 319 21.10 6.31 -12.84
CA PRO A 319 22.19 5.65 -13.55
C PRO A 319 23.26 5.17 -12.57
N ASN A 320 22.91 4.16 -11.77
CA ASN A 320 23.80 3.61 -10.75
C ASN A 320 25.09 3.05 -11.39
N GLU A 321 26.23 3.29 -10.74
CA GLU A 321 27.51 2.74 -11.15
C GLU A 321 27.61 1.23 -10.90
N VAL A 322 26.94 0.76 -9.81
CA VAL A 322 26.88 -0.67 -9.47
C VAL A 322 25.45 -1.09 -9.19
N ASN A 323 24.99 -2.09 -9.93
CA ASN A 323 23.66 -2.66 -9.81
C ASN A 323 23.77 -4.09 -9.28
N LEU A 324 23.30 -4.34 -8.07
CA LEU A 324 23.38 -5.62 -7.37
C LEU A 324 22.04 -6.35 -7.46
N HIS A 325 21.98 -7.43 -8.24
CA HIS A 325 20.82 -8.33 -8.25
C HIS A 325 20.85 -9.20 -7.01
N GLY A 326 20.01 -8.87 -6.02
CA GLY A 326 19.97 -9.59 -4.76
C GLY A 326 18.82 -9.13 -3.85
N THR A 327 18.45 -9.99 -2.90
CA THR A 327 17.54 -9.62 -1.82
C THR A 327 18.22 -8.64 -0.86
N ALA A 328 17.46 -7.71 -0.28
CA ALA A 328 18.02 -6.64 0.55
C ALA A 328 18.84 -7.19 1.72
N LEU A 329 18.23 -8.04 2.55
CA LEU A 329 18.88 -8.60 3.74
C LEU A 329 20.17 -9.36 3.39
N ASP A 330 20.06 -10.36 2.50
CA ASP A 330 21.19 -11.22 2.14
C ASP A 330 22.36 -10.44 1.52
N THR A 331 22.03 -9.41 0.71
CA THR A 331 23.04 -8.57 0.06
C THR A 331 23.73 -7.66 1.07
N LEU A 332 22.98 -7.04 1.98
CA LEU A 332 23.54 -6.14 3.00
C LEU A 332 24.42 -6.89 4.00
N GLU A 333 24.04 -8.12 4.40
CA GLU A 333 24.86 -8.97 5.27
C GLU A 333 26.23 -9.28 4.63
N LEU A 334 26.27 -9.52 3.32
CA LEU A 334 27.51 -9.77 2.59
C LEU A 334 28.32 -8.49 2.29
N LEU A 335 27.64 -7.35 2.15
CA LEU A 335 28.24 -6.05 1.86
C LEU A 335 28.87 -5.44 3.13
N LEU A 336 28.21 -5.55 4.29
CA LEU A 336 28.60 -4.92 5.54
C LEU A 336 30.08 -5.19 5.96
N PRO A 337 30.61 -6.41 5.86
CA PRO A 337 32.02 -6.68 6.19
C PRO A 337 33.03 -5.98 5.27
N LEU A 338 32.62 -5.58 4.06
CA LEU A 338 33.45 -4.91 3.06
C LEU A 338 33.47 -3.38 3.24
N LEU A 339 32.55 -2.85 4.08
CA LEU A 339 32.44 -1.43 4.32
C LEU A 339 33.43 -0.97 5.41
N GLU A 340 34.07 0.18 5.18
CA GLU A 340 34.96 0.84 6.14
C GLU A 340 34.15 1.64 7.16
N GLN A 341 34.61 1.64 8.42
CA GLN A 341 33.97 2.42 9.46
C GLN A 341 34.34 3.91 9.30
N LYS A 342 33.37 4.74 8.95
CA LYS A 342 33.54 6.19 8.90
C LYS A 342 33.40 6.78 10.30
N THR A 343 34.31 7.75 10.62
CA THR A 343 34.35 8.44 11.90
C THR A 343 33.90 9.90 11.80
N ASP A 344 33.87 10.48 10.60
CA ASP A 344 33.37 11.84 10.38
C ASP A 344 31.84 11.87 10.45
N ALA A 345 31.33 12.53 11.49
CA ALA A 345 29.90 12.69 11.75
C ALA A 345 29.27 13.95 11.10
N SER A 346 30.07 14.76 10.41
CA SER A 346 29.63 16.07 9.88
C SER A 346 28.41 15.97 8.96
N TRP A 347 28.31 14.88 8.20
CA TRP A 347 27.14 14.62 7.35
C TRP A 347 25.88 14.33 8.17
N ARG A 348 25.97 13.50 9.22
CA ARG A 348 24.83 13.24 10.14
C ARG A 348 24.40 14.49 10.91
N GLU A 349 25.35 15.34 11.29
CA GLU A 349 25.04 16.63 11.91
C GLU A 349 24.29 17.55 10.93
N THR A 350 24.67 17.54 9.65
CA THR A 350 23.96 18.28 8.61
C THR A 350 22.53 17.76 8.43
N ILE A 351 22.34 16.44 8.38
CA ILE A 351 21.02 15.81 8.32
C ILE A 351 20.17 16.17 9.54
N ALA A 352 20.76 16.17 10.74
CA ALA A 352 20.05 16.57 11.96
C ALA A 352 19.55 18.02 11.89
N ARG A 353 20.38 18.95 11.38
CA ARG A 353 19.96 20.34 11.15
C ARG A 353 18.80 20.44 10.14
N HIS A 354 18.84 19.67 9.05
CA HIS A 354 17.72 19.65 8.10
C HIS A 354 16.42 19.12 8.69
N ARG A 355 16.51 18.09 9.55
CA ARG A 355 15.35 17.55 10.28
C ARG A 355 14.78 18.58 11.25
N GLU A 356 15.63 19.25 12.01
CA GLU A 356 15.23 20.29 12.95
C GLU A 356 14.54 21.45 12.22
N LYS A 357 15.17 21.96 11.15
CA LYS A 357 14.59 22.99 10.30
C LYS A 357 13.22 22.58 9.73
N GLY A 358 13.10 21.36 9.22
CA GLY A 358 11.80 20.84 8.74
C GLY A 358 10.75 20.79 9.84
N THR A 359 11.12 20.36 11.05
CA THR A 359 10.22 20.32 12.21
C THR A 359 9.75 21.72 12.62
N GLN A 360 10.64 22.71 12.60
CA GLN A 360 10.29 24.11 12.90
C GLN A 360 9.31 24.68 11.88
N ILE A 361 9.55 24.44 10.59
CA ILE A 361 8.65 24.86 9.51
C ILE A 361 7.28 24.19 9.66
N ASP A 362 7.24 22.88 9.88
CA ASP A 362 5.98 22.14 10.09
C ASP A 362 5.23 22.68 11.32
N ALA A 363 5.93 22.95 12.42
CA ALA A 363 5.33 23.53 13.62
C ALA A 363 4.77 24.95 13.37
N ALA A 364 5.44 25.75 12.56
CA ALA A 364 4.97 27.08 12.19
C ALA A 364 3.71 27.03 11.30
N ARG A 365 3.68 26.11 10.33
CA ARG A 365 2.52 25.87 9.46
C ARG A 365 1.32 25.33 10.22
N GLY A 366 1.55 24.42 11.18
CA GLY A 366 0.49 23.87 12.04
C GLY A 366 -0.20 24.91 12.95
N ARG A 367 0.39 26.11 13.15
CA ARG A 367 -0.25 27.22 13.88
C ARG A 367 -1.22 28.04 13.02
N ILE A 368 -1.28 27.78 11.72
CA ILE A 368 -2.15 28.49 10.80
C ILE A 368 -3.56 27.90 10.93
N SER A 369 -4.50 28.71 11.40
CA SER A 369 -5.90 28.29 11.45
C SER A 369 -6.47 28.11 10.06
N GLY A 370 -7.27 27.07 9.86
CA GLY A 370 -8.03 26.87 8.64
C GLY A 370 -9.04 28.00 8.41
N SER A 371 -9.39 28.23 7.15
CA SER A 371 -10.40 29.20 6.73
C SER A 371 -11.79 28.59 6.59
N ASP A 372 -11.86 27.29 6.25
CA ASP A 372 -13.10 26.52 6.07
C ASP A 372 -12.94 25.09 6.63
N GLY A 373 -12.59 24.98 7.90
CA GLY A 373 -12.40 23.73 8.58
C GLY A 373 -11.11 23.67 9.40
N ILE A 374 -10.81 22.49 9.91
CA ILE A 374 -9.62 22.21 10.71
C ILE A 374 -8.41 22.08 9.80
N ASN A 375 -7.27 22.67 10.19
CA ASN A 375 -6.01 22.43 9.49
C ASN A 375 -5.72 20.91 9.47
N PRO A 376 -5.59 20.27 8.30
CA PRO A 376 -5.35 18.83 8.23
C PRO A 376 -4.08 18.40 8.97
N GLN A 377 -3.07 19.25 9.07
CA GLN A 377 -1.85 18.96 9.82
C GLN A 377 -2.16 18.70 11.30
N ASP A 378 -3.08 19.45 11.93
CA ASP A 378 -3.44 19.26 13.33
C ASP A 378 -4.02 17.87 13.58
N LEU A 379 -4.89 17.40 12.66
CA LEU A 379 -5.44 16.05 12.72
C LEU A 379 -4.33 14.99 12.79
N PHE A 380 -3.36 15.06 11.88
CA PHE A 380 -2.33 14.02 11.80
C PHE A 380 -1.25 14.15 12.88
N VAL A 381 -0.97 15.34 13.37
CA VAL A 381 -0.08 15.56 14.52
C VAL A 381 -0.70 15.00 15.79
N GLU A 382 -2.00 15.27 16.04
CA GLU A 382 -2.72 14.76 17.21
C GLU A 382 -2.93 13.23 17.13
N LEU A 383 -3.22 12.71 15.92
CA LEU A 383 -3.29 11.27 15.68
C LEU A 383 -1.95 10.58 16.00
N ASN A 384 -0.84 11.15 15.53
CA ASN A 384 0.50 10.59 15.76
C ASN A 384 0.85 10.41 17.24
N ARG A 385 0.39 11.32 18.11
CA ARG A 385 0.64 11.25 19.56
C ARG A 385 -0.05 10.05 20.23
N ARG A 386 -1.07 9.48 19.60
CA ARG A 386 -1.94 8.42 20.13
C ARG A 386 -1.72 7.05 19.52
N LEU A 387 -0.87 6.96 18.47
CA LEU A 387 -0.62 5.68 17.79
C LEU A 387 -0.06 4.64 18.76
N PRO A 388 -0.62 3.44 18.85
CA PRO A 388 0.02 2.30 19.54
C PRO A 388 1.33 1.90 18.87
N ASP A 389 2.28 1.38 19.64
CA ASP A 389 3.62 1.03 19.15
C ASP A 389 3.66 -0.13 18.14
N ASP A 390 2.59 -0.91 18.08
CA ASP A 390 2.46 -2.08 17.22
C ASP A 390 1.28 -1.99 16.24
N CYS A 391 0.66 -0.82 16.06
CA CYS A 391 -0.51 -0.67 15.19
C CYS A 391 -0.20 -0.97 13.72
N VAL A 392 -1.26 -1.29 12.98
CA VAL A 392 -1.22 -1.43 11.52
C VAL A 392 -1.96 -0.24 10.92
N ILE A 393 -1.27 0.53 10.09
CA ILE A 393 -1.84 1.73 9.44
C ILE A 393 -2.05 1.44 7.96
N THR A 394 -3.23 1.74 7.48
CA THR A 394 -3.58 1.70 6.07
C THR A 394 -3.96 3.10 5.59
N ALA A 395 -3.59 3.45 4.38
CA ALA A 395 -3.89 4.77 3.84
C ALA A 395 -4.56 4.66 2.47
N ASP A 396 -5.30 5.70 2.11
CA ASP A 396 -5.95 5.83 0.81
C ASP A 396 -5.23 6.83 -0.08
N ALA A 397 -5.37 6.73 -1.39
CA ALA A 397 -4.85 7.73 -2.31
C ALA A 397 -5.52 9.10 -2.06
N GLY A 398 -4.77 10.18 -2.29
CA GLY A 398 -5.23 11.55 -2.09
C GLY A 398 -4.54 12.27 -0.94
N THR A 399 -5.11 13.41 -0.53
CA THR A 399 -4.51 14.31 0.47
C THR A 399 -4.31 13.68 1.84
N SER A 400 -5.16 12.72 2.22
CA SER A 400 -5.00 11.95 3.46
C SER A 400 -3.65 11.21 3.51
N THR A 401 -3.18 10.68 2.38
CA THR A 401 -1.84 10.07 2.29
C THR A 401 -0.74 11.11 2.39
N ASN A 402 -0.88 12.29 1.79
CA ASN A 402 0.11 13.35 1.87
C ASN A 402 0.36 13.74 3.33
N TRP A 403 -0.70 14.04 4.06
CA TRP A 403 -0.62 14.44 5.46
C TRP A 403 -0.12 13.30 6.35
N SER A 404 -0.65 12.09 6.18
CA SER A 404 -0.23 10.94 7.00
C SER A 404 1.21 10.51 6.73
N SER A 405 1.71 10.59 5.49
CA SER A 405 3.08 10.24 5.16
C SER A 405 4.10 11.18 5.80
N ARG A 406 3.77 12.47 5.96
CA ARG A 406 4.64 13.48 6.58
C ARG A 406 4.58 13.43 8.11
N HIS A 407 3.39 13.31 8.67
CA HIS A 407 3.17 13.55 10.11
C HIS A 407 3.03 12.30 10.96
N LEU A 408 2.63 11.14 10.41
CA LEU A 408 2.64 9.90 11.17
C LEU A 408 4.06 9.31 11.19
N LYS A 409 4.60 9.14 12.39
CA LYS A 409 5.96 8.63 12.60
C LYS A 409 5.90 7.14 12.90
N MET A 410 6.58 6.35 12.10
CA MET A 410 6.68 4.90 12.30
C MET A 410 7.63 4.59 13.45
N ARG A 411 7.23 3.67 14.31
CA ARG A 411 8.08 3.05 15.33
C ARG A 411 8.36 1.60 14.97
N ARG A 412 9.38 1.01 15.57
CA ARG A 412 9.73 -0.40 15.32
C ARG A 412 8.57 -1.31 15.68
N GLY A 413 8.16 -2.17 14.75
CA GLY A 413 7.02 -3.08 14.92
C GLY A 413 5.71 -2.62 14.27
N MET A 414 5.54 -1.34 14.01
CA MET A 414 4.40 -0.83 13.24
C MET A 414 4.43 -1.34 11.79
N LYS A 415 3.25 -1.45 11.20
CA LYS A 415 3.10 -1.76 9.77
C LYS A 415 2.36 -0.62 9.07
N TRP A 416 2.71 -0.39 7.82
CA TRP A 416 2.10 0.63 6.95
C TRP A 416 1.94 0.07 5.55
N SER A 417 0.80 0.30 4.91
CA SER A 417 0.65 0.11 3.47
C SER A 417 -0.55 0.86 2.88
N LEU A 418 -0.54 0.98 1.56
CA LEU A 418 -1.57 1.59 0.72
C LEU A 418 -1.43 1.04 -0.70
N SER A 419 -2.27 1.48 -1.63
CA SER A 419 -2.05 1.26 -3.07
C SER A 419 -0.96 2.22 -3.56
N GLY A 420 0.28 1.74 -3.64
CA GLY A 420 1.43 2.59 -3.94
C GLY A 420 1.71 2.73 -5.43
N GLY A 421 1.83 1.62 -6.16
CA GLY A 421 2.15 1.60 -7.58
C GLY A 421 0.98 1.95 -8.50
N LEU A 422 -0.24 1.58 -8.12
CA LEU A 422 -1.46 1.93 -8.86
C LEU A 422 -2.06 3.27 -8.39
N ALA A 423 -1.88 3.62 -7.11
CA ALA A 423 -2.43 4.81 -6.49
C ALA A 423 -3.97 4.92 -6.60
N THR A 424 -4.69 3.79 -6.54
CA THR A 424 -6.15 3.78 -6.59
C THR A 424 -6.77 4.25 -5.29
N MET A 425 -7.95 4.85 -5.38
CA MET A 425 -8.79 5.20 -4.23
C MET A 425 -9.60 3.99 -3.77
N GLY A 426 -9.96 3.94 -2.47
CA GLY A 426 -10.85 2.94 -1.86
C GLY A 426 -10.18 1.82 -1.06
N PRO A 427 -8.85 1.56 -1.10
CA PRO A 427 -8.26 0.40 -0.43
C PRO A 427 -8.10 0.54 1.09
N ALA A 428 -8.07 1.74 1.68
CA ALA A 428 -7.74 1.90 3.10
C ALA A 428 -8.65 1.10 4.02
N VAL A 429 -9.96 1.12 3.78
CA VAL A 429 -10.97 0.42 4.61
C VAL A 429 -10.85 -1.10 4.47
N PRO A 430 -10.91 -1.71 3.25
CA PRO A 430 -10.72 -3.16 3.10
C PRO A 430 -9.34 -3.62 3.57
N TYR A 431 -8.29 -2.82 3.39
CA TYR A 431 -6.96 -3.13 3.92
C TYR A 431 -6.94 -3.21 5.44
N ALA A 432 -7.58 -2.27 6.14
CA ALA A 432 -7.67 -2.30 7.61
C ALA A 432 -8.42 -3.53 8.12
N ILE A 433 -9.50 -3.92 7.44
CA ILE A 433 -10.25 -5.15 7.76
C ILE A 433 -9.37 -6.39 7.54
N ALA A 434 -8.67 -6.47 6.42
CA ALA A 434 -7.75 -7.58 6.14
C ALA A 434 -6.58 -7.63 7.13
N ALA A 435 -6.02 -6.48 7.51
CA ALA A 435 -4.99 -6.37 8.54
C ALA A 435 -5.49 -6.87 9.90
N LYS A 436 -6.72 -6.51 10.28
CA LYS A 436 -7.35 -6.98 11.52
C LYS A 436 -7.62 -8.48 11.52
N LEU A 437 -8.00 -9.03 10.37
CA LEU A 437 -8.15 -10.48 10.19
C LEU A 437 -6.80 -11.21 10.31
N ALA A 438 -5.70 -10.59 9.85
CA ALA A 438 -4.36 -11.16 9.93
C ALA A 438 -3.72 -11.00 11.34
N PHE A 439 -4.00 -9.89 12.02
CA PHE A 439 -3.45 -9.53 13.32
C PHE A 439 -4.56 -9.12 14.30
N PRO A 440 -5.37 -10.07 14.79
CA PRO A 440 -6.58 -9.79 15.56
C PRO A 440 -6.33 -9.02 16.86
N GLU A 441 -5.12 -9.10 17.43
CA GLU A 441 -4.74 -8.41 18.68
C GLU A 441 -4.21 -6.99 18.46
N ARG A 442 -3.92 -6.59 17.22
CA ARG A 442 -3.35 -5.27 16.92
C ARG A 442 -4.44 -4.28 16.55
N VAL A 443 -4.27 -3.03 16.97
CA VAL A 443 -5.14 -1.95 16.51
C VAL A 443 -4.86 -1.68 15.02
N ALA A 444 -5.90 -1.70 14.19
CA ALA A 444 -5.81 -1.26 12.80
C ALA A 444 -6.35 0.16 12.67
N ILE A 445 -5.65 0.99 11.90
CA ILE A 445 -6.01 2.39 11.68
C ILE A 445 -6.07 2.64 10.18
N ALA A 446 -7.25 2.97 9.67
CA ALA A 446 -7.43 3.38 8.27
C ALA A 446 -7.45 4.90 8.18
N VAL A 447 -6.59 5.45 7.34
CA VAL A 447 -6.57 6.89 7.03
C VAL A 447 -7.10 7.08 5.62
N THR A 448 -8.20 7.78 5.47
CA THR A 448 -8.90 7.94 4.20
C THR A 448 -9.44 9.35 4.01
N GLY A 449 -9.74 9.73 2.79
CA GLY A 449 -10.51 10.93 2.47
C GLY A 449 -11.99 10.62 2.28
N ASP A 450 -12.81 11.65 2.29
CA ASP A 450 -14.24 11.57 2.01
C ASP A 450 -14.54 11.02 0.61
N GLY A 451 -13.76 11.40 -0.40
CA GLY A 451 -13.89 10.88 -1.76
C GLY A 451 -13.67 9.37 -1.85
N ALA A 452 -12.63 8.85 -1.19
CA ALA A 452 -12.36 7.42 -1.17
C ALA A 452 -13.43 6.64 -0.39
N MET A 453 -13.91 7.20 0.73
CA MET A 453 -15.04 6.63 1.48
C MET A 453 -16.30 6.54 0.63
N GLN A 454 -16.65 7.60 -0.11
CA GLN A 454 -17.82 7.62 -0.98
C GLN A 454 -17.68 6.69 -2.20
N MET A 455 -16.47 6.54 -2.72
CA MET A 455 -16.20 5.69 -3.90
C MET A 455 -16.41 4.21 -3.59
N ASN A 456 -15.71 3.65 -2.60
CA ASN A 456 -15.74 2.22 -2.30
C ASN A 456 -15.42 1.84 -0.84
N GLY A 457 -15.19 2.80 0.05
CA GLY A 457 -14.84 2.52 1.44
C GLY A 457 -16.05 2.26 2.35
N ILE A 458 -17.12 3.03 2.17
CA ILE A 458 -18.27 3.04 3.08
C ILE A 458 -19.03 1.71 3.13
N ASN A 459 -19.13 0.99 2.01
CA ASN A 459 -19.80 -0.30 1.91
C ASN A 459 -19.08 -1.39 2.72
N GLU A 460 -17.75 -1.32 2.86
CA GLU A 460 -16.98 -2.30 3.63
C GLU A 460 -17.13 -2.15 5.15
N LEU A 461 -17.67 -1.04 5.64
CA LEU A 461 -18.12 -0.95 7.02
C LEU A 461 -19.25 -1.97 7.32
N ILE A 462 -20.05 -2.35 6.30
CA ILE A 462 -21.04 -3.42 6.42
C ILE A 462 -20.35 -4.78 6.57
N THR A 463 -19.28 -5.02 5.81
CA THR A 463 -18.43 -6.22 5.98
C THR A 463 -17.85 -6.27 7.40
N LEU A 464 -17.30 -5.15 7.87
CA LEU A 464 -16.79 -5.06 9.23
C LEU A 464 -17.87 -5.38 10.27
N ARG A 465 -19.09 -4.88 10.11
CA ARG A 465 -20.22 -5.20 11.00
C ARG A 465 -20.50 -6.69 11.08
N HIS A 466 -20.30 -7.39 9.95
CA HIS A 466 -20.49 -8.84 9.91
C HIS A 466 -19.43 -9.61 10.69
N TYR A 467 -18.17 -9.13 10.75
CA TYR A 467 -17.04 -9.86 11.33
C TYR A 467 -16.54 -9.34 12.68
N ALA A 468 -16.85 -8.10 13.06
CA ALA A 468 -16.28 -7.44 14.26
C ALA A 468 -16.47 -8.24 15.56
N HIS A 469 -17.58 -9.00 15.68
CA HIS A 469 -17.86 -9.83 16.85
C HIS A 469 -16.92 -11.04 17.04
N ARG A 470 -16.09 -11.36 16.02
CA ARG A 470 -15.17 -12.51 16.04
C ARG A 470 -13.85 -12.21 16.74
N TRP A 471 -13.53 -10.93 16.98
CA TRP A 471 -12.26 -10.51 17.56
C TRP A 471 -12.37 -10.18 19.04
N SER A 472 -11.37 -10.58 19.83
CA SER A 472 -11.25 -10.22 21.25
C SER A 472 -10.99 -8.71 21.43
N ASP A 473 -10.20 -8.13 20.52
CA ASP A 473 -10.02 -6.68 20.39
C ASP A 473 -10.52 -6.23 19.01
N PRO A 474 -11.78 -5.81 18.89
CA PRO A 474 -12.34 -5.43 17.58
C PRO A 474 -12.01 -4.00 17.15
N ARG A 475 -11.03 -3.32 17.77
CA ARG A 475 -10.70 -1.93 17.47
C ARG A 475 -10.12 -1.79 16.06
N ILE A 476 -10.88 -1.14 15.19
CA ILE A 476 -10.43 -0.55 13.94
C ILE A 476 -10.85 0.90 13.97
N ILE A 477 -9.90 1.82 13.81
CA ILE A 477 -10.15 3.27 13.85
C ILE A 477 -10.06 3.81 12.42
N PHE A 478 -11.16 4.32 11.92
CA PHE A 478 -11.23 4.97 10.62
C PHE A 478 -11.13 6.48 10.81
N ILE A 479 -10.06 7.07 10.31
CA ILE A 479 -9.84 8.53 10.30
C ILE A 479 -10.21 9.03 8.91
N VAL A 480 -11.29 9.78 8.82
CA VAL A 480 -11.79 10.35 7.57
C VAL A 480 -11.50 11.85 7.56
N ALA A 481 -10.53 12.27 6.74
CA ALA A 481 -10.29 13.67 6.46
C ALA A 481 -11.32 14.14 5.42
N ASN A 482 -12.39 14.77 5.86
CA ASN A 482 -13.50 15.23 5.04
C ASN A 482 -13.31 16.71 4.70
N ASN A 483 -12.86 16.99 3.50
CA ASN A 483 -12.72 18.35 2.98
C ASN A 483 -13.77 18.68 1.90
N ARG A 484 -14.69 17.78 1.62
CA ARG A 484 -15.79 17.93 0.62
C ARG A 484 -15.29 18.19 -0.80
N ASP A 485 -14.06 17.74 -1.11
CA ASP A 485 -13.39 18.00 -2.37
C ASP A 485 -12.47 16.82 -2.77
N LEU A 486 -12.36 16.54 -4.06
CA LEU A 486 -11.30 15.70 -4.61
C LEU A 486 -9.97 16.48 -4.60
N ASN A 487 -9.58 16.89 -3.43
CA ASN A 487 -8.65 17.97 -3.13
C ASN A 487 -7.26 17.79 -3.75
N GLN A 488 -6.78 16.54 -3.86
CA GLN A 488 -5.52 16.25 -4.55
C GLN A 488 -5.59 16.72 -6.02
N VAL A 489 -6.68 16.41 -6.71
CA VAL A 489 -6.90 16.79 -8.12
C VAL A 489 -7.06 18.30 -8.26
N THR A 490 -7.78 18.94 -7.32
CA THR A 490 -7.95 20.40 -7.29
C THR A 490 -6.60 21.11 -7.18
N TRP A 491 -5.71 20.65 -6.29
CA TRP A 491 -4.36 21.21 -6.16
C TRP A 491 -3.48 20.94 -7.38
N GLU A 492 -3.52 19.74 -7.95
CA GLU A 492 -2.79 19.40 -9.19
C GLU A 492 -3.23 20.27 -10.37
N MET A 493 -4.54 20.56 -10.49
CA MET A 493 -5.03 21.48 -11.50
C MET A 493 -4.46 22.90 -11.32
N ARG A 494 -4.41 23.39 -10.09
CA ARG A 494 -3.85 24.71 -9.76
C ARG A 494 -2.35 24.81 -10.03
N GLU A 495 -1.59 23.82 -9.55
CA GLU A 495 -0.13 23.85 -9.52
C GLU A 495 0.53 23.38 -10.83
N GLU A 496 -0.06 22.41 -11.52
CA GLU A 496 0.54 21.83 -12.72
C GLU A 496 -0.09 22.40 -14.00
N SER A 497 -1.42 22.46 -14.06
CA SER A 497 -2.14 22.89 -15.26
C SER A 497 -2.38 24.40 -15.31
N GLY A 498 -2.23 25.11 -14.21
CA GLY A 498 -2.60 26.54 -14.10
C GLY A 498 -4.08 26.76 -14.42
N ALA A 499 -4.93 25.81 -14.01
CA ALA A 499 -6.37 25.84 -14.18
C ALA A 499 -7.05 26.10 -12.83
N PRO A 500 -8.14 26.91 -12.80
CA PRO A 500 -8.92 27.11 -11.59
C PRO A 500 -9.65 25.84 -11.17
N ASP A 501 -10.06 25.79 -9.91
CA ASP A 501 -10.99 24.79 -9.40
C ASP A 501 -12.26 24.72 -10.26
N PHE A 502 -12.74 23.52 -10.50
CA PHE A 502 -13.98 23.25 -11.21
C PHE A 502 -14.97 22.50 -10.29
N PRO A 503 -15.79 23.25 -9.50
CA PRO A 503 -16.65 22.66 -8.47
C PRO A 503 -17.56 21.51 -8.95
N ALA A 504 -18.06 21.61 -10.17
CA ALA A 504 -18.92 20.54 -10.73
C ALA A 504 -18.19 19.20 -10.95
N SER A 505 -16.85 19.20 -10.97
CA SER A 505 -16.01 18.00 -11.12
C SER A 505 -15.38 17.57 -9.81
N GLN A 506 -14.90 18.50 -8.99
CA GLN A 506 -14.12 18.17 -7.80
C GLN A 506 -14.92 18.17 -6.50
N HIS A 507 -15.94 19.06 -6.35
CA HIS A 507 -16.64 19.17 -5.08
C HIS A 507 -17.53 17.96 -4.83
N LEU A 508 -17.51 17.46 -3.61
CA LEU A 508 -18.25 16.30 -3.14
C LEU A 508 -19.42 16.70 -2.25
N PRO A 509 -20.55 15.95 -2.30
CA PRO A 509 -21.62 16.14 -1.34
C PRO A 509 -21.14 15.80 0.07
N ASP A 510 -21.60 16.59 1.05
CA ASP A 510 -21.31 16.32 2.46
C ASP A 510 -22.15 15.12 2.95
N VAL A 511 -21.55 13.94 2.94
CA VAL A 511 -22.12 12.70 3.42
C VAL A 511 -21.39 12.27 4.70
N SER A 512 -22.09 12.29 5.83
CA SER A 512 -21.45 11.92 7.09
C SER A 512 -21.22 10.42 7.22
N THR A 513 -19.96 10.02 7.11
CA THR A 513 -19.49 8.64 7.36
C THR A 513 -19.62 8.27 8.85
N ALA A 514 -19.46 9.23 9.76
CA ALA A 514 -19.70 9.03 11.18
C ALA A 514 -21.17 8.68 11.49
N ALA A 515 -22.12 9.32 10.79
CA ALA A 515 -23.54 8.98 10.92
C ALA A 515 -23.82 7.56 10.38
N PHE A 516 -23.21 7.18 9.26
CA PHE A 516 -23.33 5.84 8.72
C PHE A 516 -22.76 4.78 9.66
N ALA A 517 -21.61 5.04 10.30
CA ALA A 517 -21.03 4.16 11.31
C ALA A 517 -22.00 3.93 12.49
N ARG A 518 -22.65 4.99 13.00
CA ARG A 518 -23.67 4.87 14.06
C ARG A 518 -24.87 4.04 13.62
N LEU A 519 -25.32 4.16 12.35
CA LEU A 519 -26.39 3.33 11.80
C LEU A 519 -26.03 1.83 11.83
N LEU A 520 -24.76 1.49 11.66
CA LEU A 520 -24.25 0.12 11.76
C LEU A 520 -24.01 -0.34 13.20
N GLY A 521 -24.24 0.52 14.20
CA GLY A 521 -24.00 0.22 15.62
C GLY A 521 -22.54 0.35 16.04
N PHE A 522 -21.72 1.09 15.30
CA PHE A 522 -20.36 1.48 15.65
C PHE A 522 -20.34 2.86 16.31
N GLU A 523 -19.23 3.21 16.93
CA GLU A 523 -19.00 4.58 17.35
C GLU A 523 -18.70 5.44 16.12
N GLY A 524 -19.31 6.62 16.04
CA GLY A 524 -19.09 7.57 14.95
C GLY A 524 -19.06 8.98 15.51
N MET A 525 -17.95 9.67 15.33
CA MET A 525 -17.70 11.03 15.79
C MET A 525 -17.46 11.94 14.60
N ARG A 526 -18.18 13.05 14.53
CA ARG A 526 -17.93 14.09 13.52
C ARG A 526 -17.38 15.29 14.24
N VAL A 527 -16.20 15.72 13.84
CA VAL A 527 -15.41 16.81 14.42
C VAL A 527 -15.47 17.99 13.46
N GLU A 528 -16.11 19.07 13.88
CA GLU A 528 -16.30 20.28 13.07
C GLU A 528 -15.43 21.45 13.57
N HIS A 529 -15.07 21.42 14.86
CA HIS A 529 -14.26 22.45 15.51
C HIS A 529 -12.99 21.86 16.12
N ILE A 530 -11.91 22.64 16.11
CA ILE A 530 -10.58 22.18 16.57
C ILE A 530 -10.59 21.71 18.04
N GLU A 531 -11.43 22.31 18.88
CA GLU A 531 -11.55 21.97 20.29
C GLU A 531 -12.12 20.57 20.53
N GLU A 532 -12.84 20.03 19.55
CA GLU A 532 -13.44 18.70 19.59
C GLU A 532 -12.44 17.60 19.18
N LEU A 533 -11.35 17.96 18.47
CA LEU A 533 -10.43 17.00 17.84
C LEU A 533 -9.75 16.10 18.87
N VAL A 534 -9.14 16.70 19.90
CA VAL A 534 -8.42 15.95 20.95
C VAL A 534 -9.38 15.04 21.72
N PRO A 535 -10.54 15.51 22.23
CA PRO A 535 -11.51 14.62 22.88
C PRO A 535 -12.01 13.46 21.99
N ALA A 536 -12.27 13.72 20.70
CA ALA A 536 -12.75 12.69 19.79
C ALA A 536 -11.68 11.61 19.53
N LEU A 537 -10.43 12.01 19.31
CA LEU A 537 -9.33 11.06 19.16
C LEU A 537 -9.09 10.26 20.44
N ASP A 538 -9.10 10.89 21.62
CA ASP A 538 -8.95 10.19 22.90
C ASP A 538 -10.07 9.14 23.09
N ALA A 539 -11.32 9.50 22.80
CA ALA A 539 -12.44 8.59 22.83
C ALA A 539 -12.28 7.43 21.84
N ALA A 540 -11.82 7.72 20.61
CA ALA A 540 -11.61 6.70 19.59
C ALA A 540 -10.57 5.65 20.00
N PHE A 541 -9.46 6.07 20.60
CA PHE A 541 -8.44 5.14 21.08
C PHE A 541 -8.84 4.39 22.37
N ALA A 542 -9.77 4.94 23.15
CA ALA A 542 -10.36 4.29 24.34
C ALA A 542 -11.55 3.37 24.01
N ALA A 543 -12.07 3.42 22.79
CA ALA A 543 -13.23 2.64 22.35
C ALA A 543 -12.97 1.13 22.44
N ARG A 544 -14.06 0.37 22.60
CA ARG A 544 -14.02 -1.10 22.69
C ARG A 544 -14.47 -1.79 21.41
N GLY A 545 -14.60 -1.05 20.31
CA GLY A 545 -15.09 -1.53 19.03
C GLY A 545 -14.61 -0.68 17.86
N PRO A 546 -15.12 -0.93 16.67
CA PRO A 546 -14.85 -0.10 15.50
C PRO A 546 -15.35 1.32 15.67
N VAL A 547 -14.55 2.29 15.24
CA VAL A 547 -14.83 3.73 15.37
C VAL A 547 -14.57 4.44 14.06
N VAL A 548 -15.44 5.37 13.69
CA VAL A 548 -15.20 6.35 12.62
C VAL A 548 -15.08 7.74 13.24
N VAL A 549 -13.92 8.36 13.05
CA VAL A 549 -13.68 9.77 13.36
C VAL A 549 -13.62 10.53 12.04
N GLU A 550 -14.67 11.27 11.76
CA GLU A 550 -14.80 12.12 10.58
C GLU A 550 -14.46 13.55 10.99
N VAL A 551 -13.40 14.10 10.38
CA VAL A 551 -12.91 15.45 10.71
C VAL A 551 -13.11 16.36 9.51
N LEU A 552 -13.84 17.45 9.67
CA LEU A 552 -13.98 18.48 8.63
C LEU A 552 -12.68 19.27 8.52
N THR A 553 -11.96 19.02 7.44
CA THR A 553 -10.66 19.63 7.17
C THR A 553 -10.77 20.71 6.09
N ASP A 554 -9.94 21.76 6.20
CA ASP A 554 -9.91 22.87 5.27
C ASP A 554 -9.28 22.45 3.91
N PRO A 555 -10.02 22.53 2.79
CA PRO A 555 -9.49 22.24 1.45
C PRO A 555 -8.45 23.26 0.95
N ASN A 556 -8.39 24.44 1.58
CA ASN A 556 -7.56 25.56 1.15
C ASN A 556 -6.16 25.58 1.79
N ILE A 557 -5.87 24.67 2.72
CA ILE A 557 -4.51 24.46 3.23
C ILE A 557 -3.68 23.74 2.18
N SER A 558 -2.60 24.37 1.76
CA SER A 558 -1.76 23.83 0.69
C SER A 558 -0.95 22.62 1.12
N MET A 559 -0.75 21.70 0.18
CA MET A 559 0.10 20.53 0.39
C MET A 559 1.41 20.65 -0.37
N PHE A 560 1.94 21.86 -0.46
CA PHE A 560 3.13 22.10 -1.24
C PHE A 560 4.22 21.05 -0.97
N PRO A 561 4.82 20.52 -2.05
CA PRO A 561 5.98 19.65 -1.92
C PRO A 561 7.12 20.39 -1.22
N PRO A 562 8.08 19.66 -0.63
CA PRO A 562 9.23 20.30 0.02
C PRO A 562 10.03 21.23 -0.89
N ASN A 563 9.91 21.03 -2.21
CA ASN A 563 10.53 21.82 -3.27
C ASN A 563 9.46 22.27 -4.26
N ILE A 564 8.99 23.50 -4.12
CA ILE A 564 8.10 24.12 -5.11
C ILE A 564 8.97 24.65 -6.26
N THR A 565 8.66 24.24 -7.49
CA THR A 565 9.35 24.73 -8.67
C THR A 565 8.82 26.12 -9.10
N SER A 566 9.66 26.88 -9.81
CA SER A 566 9.21 28.17 -10.37
C SER A 566 8.02 27.99 -11.32
N GLU A 567 7.94 26.87 -12.03
CA GLU A 567 6.84 26.54 -12.94
C GLU A 567 5.53 26.32 -12.18
N GLN A 568 5.57 25.62 -11.05
CA GLN A 568 4.40 25.43 -10.18
C GLN A 568 3.89 26.75 -9.60
N ILE A 569 4.79 27.64 -9.17
CA ILE A 569 4.43 28.99 -8.69
C ILE A 569 3.75 29.80 -9.80
N ILE A 570 4.27 29.75 -11.04
CA ILE A 570 3.69 30.45 -12.20
C ILE A 570 2.32 29.86 -12.55
N SER A 571 2.20 28.53 -12.55
CA SER A 571 0.94 27.85 -12.85
C SER A 571 -0.13 28.16 -11.80
N PHE A 572 0.22 28.10 -10.53
CA PHE A 572 -0.65 28.52 -9.43
C PHE A 572 -1.14 29.97 -9.60
N GLY A 573 -0.23 30.91 -9.90
CA GLY A 573 -0.59 32.31 -10.18
C GLY A 573 -1.54 32.44 -11.37
N LYS A 574 -1.35 31.65 -12.43
CA LYS A 574 -2.26 31.63 -13.60
C LYS A 574 -3.66 31.10 -13.22
N ALA A 575 -3.77 30.08 -12.39
CA ALA A 575 -5.07 29.58 -11.93
C ALA A 575 -5.85 30.67 -11.19
N MET A 576 -5.19 31.39 -10.27
CA MET A 576 -5.78 32.53 -9.54
C MET A 576 -6.28 33.63 -10.48
N LEU A 577 -5.48 34.00 -11.49
CA LEU A 577 -5.82 35.02 -12.47
C LEU A 577 -6.96 34.62 -13.41
N LYS A 578 -7.17 33.34 -13.64
CA LYS A 578 -8.28 32.82 -14.46
C LYS A 578 -9.62 32.73 -13.72
N GLY A 579 -9.67 33.18 -12.47
CA GLY A 579 -10.90 33.26 -11.69
C GLY A 579 -11.22 31.97 -10.90
N ASP A 580 -10.23 31.41 -10.24
CA ASP A 580 -10.46 30.34 -9.27
C ASP A 580 -11.50 30.78 -8.22
N PRO A 581 -12.56 30.01 -7.98
CA PRO A 581 -13.65 30.40 -7.08
C PRO A 581 -13.17 30.73 -5.65
N GLU A 582 -12.16 29.98 -5.16
CA GLU A 582 -11.55 30.17 -3.84
C GLU A 582 -10.24 30.98 -3.90
N GLY A 583 -9.92 31.55 -5.07
CA GLY A 583 -8.60 32.12 -5.36
C GLY A 583 -8.08 33.12 -4.34
N ALA A 584 -8.93 33.99 -3.79
CA ALA A 584 -8.54 34.95 -2.78
C ALA A 584 -8.16 34.28 -1.45
N THR A 585 -8.94 33.29 -1.02
CA THR A 585 -8.74 32.52 0.23
C THR A 585 -7.48 31.66 0.11
N VAL A 586 -7.37 30.90 -0.98
CA VAL A 586 -6.23 30.02 -1.28
C VAL A 586 -4.93 30.82 -1.37
N PHE A 587 -4.93 31.97 -2.07
CA PHE A 587 -3.76 32.83 -2.17
C PHE A 587 -3.35 33.39 -0.81
N ALA A 588 -4.30 33.91 -0.03
CA ALA A 588 -4.02 34.43 1.31
C ALA A 588 -3.47 33.36 2.24
N GLN A 589 -4.00 32.14 2.16
CA GLN A 589 -3.55 31.00 2.97
C GLN A 589 -2.14 30.55 2.55
N SER A 590 -1.89 30.39 1.26
CA SER A 590 -0.57 30.02 0.73
C SER A 590 0.51 31.05 1.11
N VAL A 591 0.19 32.36 1.05
CA VAL A 591 1.10 33.43 1.50
C VAL A 591 1.42 33.29 2.99
N LYS A 592 0.43 33.02 3.85
CA LYS A 592 0.66 32.80 5.29
C LYS A 592 1.60 31.60 5.53
N GLU A 593 1.41 30.50 4.80
CA GLU A 593 2.23 29.28 4.94
C GLU A 593 3.69 29.51 4.49
N VAL A 594 3.88 30.24 3.37
CA VAL A 594 5.22 30.60 2.90
C VAL A 594 5.91 31.53 3.89
N LEU A 595 5.23 32.56 4.38
CA LEU A 595 5.77 33.50 5.37
C LEU A 595 6.10 32.76 6.68
N ALA A 596 5.20 31.91 7.19
CA ALA A 596 5.47 31.11 8.39
C ALA A 596 6.72 30.25 8.23
N GLY A 597 6.90 29.61 7.07
CA GLY A 597 8.11 28.87 6.74
C GLY A 597 9.38 29.72 6.67
N MET A 598 9.28 30.94 6.13
CA MET A 598 10.42 31.87 6.04
C MET A 598 10.81 32.42 7.42
N PHE A 599 9.86 32.79 8.25
CA PHE A 599 10.14 33.29 9.61
C PHE A 599 10.72 32.21 10.52
N ALA A 600 10.23 30.97 10.42
CA ALA A 600 10.81 29.84 11.15
C ALA A 600 12.25 29.50 10.73
N GLN A 601 12.73 30.01 9.61
CA GLN A 601 14.13 29.87 9.18
C GLN A 601 15.05 30.99 9.69
N ALA A 602 14.48 32.09 10.16
CA ALA A 602 15.23 33.27 10.62
C ALA A 602 15.47 33.27 12.14
N GLU A 603 14.72 32.45 12.88
CA GLU A 603 14.95 32.14 14.31
C GLU A 603 15.90 30.95 14.48
#